data_2db404d1b8151b0c4e15cddc494a2fbc
#
_entry.id   2db404d1b8151b0c4e15cddc494a2fbc
#
_cell.length_a   1.000
_cell.length_b   1.000
_cell.length_c   1.000
_cell.angle_alpha   90.00
_cell.angle_beta   90.00
_cell.angle_gamma   90.00
#
_symmetry.space_group_name_H-M   'P 1'
#
loop_
_entity.id
_entity.type
_entity.pdbx_description
1 polymer ?
#
loop_
_entity_poly.entity_id
_entity_poly.type
_entity_poly.pdbx_seq_one_letter_code
_entity_poly.pdbx_strand_id
1 'polypeptide(L)'
;ANMSPSAAVKSLVHFDTSSPNVNSFDHSGIHDAGLDPFPPSRPATTELAKKNGEALGVKVKPTGNRRLQPVVNKFFYWLRASVLETNRVSYWWANRMVASEHPLQEKMALFWHGHYAVNESKVRDYRKLLKELELFHEMGTGNFRDLMVAVARDPAMLSFLDAGVNIK
;
A
#
# COMPACT_ATOMS: atom_id res chain seq x y z
N ALA A 1 9.28 37.31 -9.40
CA ALA A 1 9.28 37.85 -8.05
C ALA A 1 10.54 37.38 -7.34
N ASN A 2 11.40 38.30 -6.88
CA ASN A 2 12.61 37.96 -6.13
C ASN A 2 12.22 37.59 -4.69
N MET A 3 12.18 36.29 -4.43
CA MET A 3 11.97 35.76 -3.09
C MET A 3 13.32 35.71 -2.37
N SER A 4 13.38 36.14 -1.09
CA SER A 4 14.61 35.98 -0.31
C SER A 4 14.95 34.50 -0.12
N PRO A 5 16.23 34.10 0.01
CA PRO A 5 16.60 32.68 0.22
C PRO A 5 15.87 32.03 1.39
N SER A 6 15.67 32.74 2.50
CA SER A 6 14.94 32.22 3.65
C SER A 6 13.44 32.05 3.38
N ALA A 7 12.83 32.92 2.59
CA ALA A 7 11.43 32.79 2.18
C ALA A 7 11.25 31.63 1.19
N ALA A 8 12.22 31.44 0.28
CA ALA A 8 12.22 30.31 -0.63
C ALA A 8 12.34 28.97 0.12
N VAL A 9 13.23 28.88 1.11
CA VAL A 9 13.35 27.68 1.94
C VAL A 9 12.05 27.44 2.72
N LYS A 10 11.47 28.48 3.32
CA LYS A 10 10.19 28.33 4.03
C LYS A 10 9.06 27.85 3.13
N SER A 11 8.95 28.35 1.90
CA SER A 11 7.92 27.89 0.96
C SER A 11 8.11 26.45 0.48
N LEU A 12 9.34 25.92 0.52
CA LEU A 12 9.63 24.54 0.19
C LEU A 12 9.32 23.57 1.33
N VAL A 13 9.44 24.03 2.59
CA VAL A 13 9.34 23.18 3.78
C VAL A 13 7.98 23.31 4.47
N HIS A 14 7.40 24.51 4.46
CA HIS A 14 6.09 24.78 5.06
C HIS A 14 5.05 24.95 3.95
N PHE A 15 4.42 23.87 3.58
CA PHE A 15 3.30 23.86 2.65
C PHE A 15 2.09 23.20 3.33
N ASP A 16 0.92 23.61 2.93
CA ASP A 16 -0.29 22.89 3.27
C ASP A 16 -0.25 21.51 2.57
N THR A 17 -0.47 20.44 3.31
CA THR A 17 -0.38 19.07 2.80
C THR A 17 -1.39 18.76 1.71
N SER A 18 -2.41 19.59 1.55
CA SER A 18 -3.36 19.54 0.46
C SER A 18 -2.83 20.29 -0.76
N SER A 19 -2.32 19.61 -1.76
CA SER A 19 -2.08 20.22 -3.07
C SER A 19 -3.39 20.26 -3.86
N PRO A 20 -3.97 21.44 -4.14
CA PRO A 20 -5.28 21.55 -4.79
C PRO A 20 -5.29 21.02 -6.23
N ASN A 21 -4.11 20.89 -6.84
CA ASN A 21 -3.96 20.44 -8.22
C ASN A 21 -3.65 18.96 -8.36
N VAL A 22 -3.63 18.23 -7.25
CA VAL A 22 -3.35 16.78 -7.28
C VAL A 22 -4.55 16.00 -6.79
N ASN A 23 -5.19 15.31 -7.70
CA ASN A 23 -6.33 14.45 -7.39
C ASN A 23 -5.92 13.32 -6.46
N SER A 24 -6.81 12.94 -5.55
CA SER A 24 -6.71 11.70 -4.79
C SER A 24 -6.69 10.51 -5.74
N PHE A 25 -6.14 9.38 -5.28
CA PHE A 25 -6.17 8.16 -6.06
C PHE A 25 -7.61 7.69 -6.29
N ASP A 26 -7.95 7.46 -7.56
CA ASP A 26 -9.25 6.95 -7.96
C ASP A 26 -9.24 5.42 -7.94
N HIS A 27 -9.89 4.83 -6.95
CA HIS A 27 -10.05 3.38 -6.84
C HIS A 27 -10.99 2.86 -7.93
N SER A 28 -10.55 1.87 -8.72
CA SER A 28 -11.35 1.31 -9.82
C SER A 28 -12.55 0.50 -9.33
N GLY A 29 -12.57 0.10 -8.06
CA GLY A 29 -13.57 -0.83 -7.53
C GLY A 29 -13.41 -2.29 -7.97
N ILE A 30 -12.52 -2.61 -8.88
CA ILE A 30 -12.26 -4.00 -9.32
C ILE A 30 -11.90 -4.88 -8.14
N HIS A 31 -11.16 -4.34 -7.21
CA HIS A 31 -10.66 -5.06 -6.07
C HIS A 31 -11.75 -5.37 -5.05
N ASP A 32 -12.76 -4.52 -4.94
CA ASP A 32 -13.83 -4.61 -3.95
C ASP A 32 -15.05 -5.39 -4.46
N ALA A 33 -15.12 -5.64 -5.77
CA ALA A 33 -16.22 -6.32 -6.42
C ALA A 33 -16.35 -7.79 -5.96
N GLY A 34 -16.99 -8.01 -4.81
CA GLY A 34 -17.25 -9.33 -4.25
C GLY A 34 -16.06 -10.02 -3.61
N LEU A 35 -14.98 -9.31 -3.36
CA LEU A 35 -13.80 -9.76 -2.65
C LEU A 35 -13.71 -9.06 -1.30
N ASP A 36 -14.65 -9.35 -0.47
CA ASP A 36 -14.72 -8.76 0.84
C ASP A 36 -13.93 -9.51 1.89
N PRO A 37 -13.66 -8.81 2.97
CA PRO A 37 -12.64 -7.79 3.13
C PRO A 37 -11.28 -8.47 2.96
N PHE A 38 -10.27 -7.69 2.61
CA PHE A 38 -8.92 -8.21 2.55
C PHE A 38 -8.60 -9.01 3.81
N PRO A 39 -8.19 -10.25 3.68
CA PRO A 39 -7.62 -10.94 4.82
C PRO A 39 -6.46 -10.08 5.34
N PRO A 40 -6.34 -9.91 6.66
CA PRO A 40 -5.30 -9.07 7.27
C PRO A 40 -3.87 -9.52 6.94
N SER A 41 -3.72 -10.72 6.43
CA SER A 41 -2.47 -11.25 5.89
C SER A 41 -2.73 -12.01 4.61
N ARG A 42 -1.78 -11.93 3.68
CA ARG A 42 -1.73 -12.72 2.48
C ARG A 42 -1.99 -14.20 2.78
N PRO A 43 -2.91 -14.87 2.08
CA PRO A 43 -2.90 -16.33 2.01
C PRO A 43 -1.64 -16.74 1.27
N ALA A 44 -0.56 -16.90 1.98
CA ALA A 44 0.74 -17.15 1.38
C ALA A 44 0.85 -18.54 0.77
N THR A 45 -0.12 -19.43 1.02
CA THR A 45 0.05 -20.83 0.67
C THR A 45 -1.29 -21.50 0.42
N THR A 46 -1.23 -22.63 -0.26
CA THR A 46 -2.31 -23.62 -0.39
C THR A 46 -2.93 -23.99 0.99
N GLU A 47 -2.15 -23.91 2.06
CA GLU A 47 -2.58 -24.17 3.43
C GLU A 47 -3.64 -23.16 3.93
N LEU A 48 -3.44 -21.88 3.65
CA LEU A 48 -4.42 -20.88 4.05
C LEU A 48 -5.69 -20.93 3.18
N ALA A 49 -5.55 -21.27 1.90
CA ALA A 49 -6.70 -21.56 1.03
C ALA A 49 -7.49 -22.76 1.54
N LYS A 50 -6.83 -23.80 2.04
CA LYS A 50 -7.47 -24.94 2.73
C LYS A 50 -8.19 -24.50 3.98
N LYS A 51 -7.51 -23.78 4.88
CA LYS A 51 -8.09 -23.26 6.12
C LYS A 51 -9.33 -22.38 5.89
N ASN A 52 -9.26 -21.49 4.90
CA ASN A 52 -10.40 -20.67 4.50
C ASN A 52 -11.53 -21.50 3.87
N GLY A 53 -11.19 -22.51 3.09
CA GLY A 53 -12.16 -23.45 2.53
C GLY A 53 -12.86 -24.25 3.63
N GLU A 54 -12.14 -24.74 4.62
CA GLU A 54 -12.67 -25.45 5.78
C GLU A 54 -13.58 -24.56 6.62
N ALA A 55 -13.21 -23.30 6.85
CA ALA A 55 -14.04 -22.30 7.54
C ALA A 55 -15.36 -22.02 6.79
N LEU A 56 -15.38 -22.20 5.47
CA LEU A 56 -16.58 -22.10 4.63
C LEU A 56 -17.33 -23.46 4.50
N GLY A 57 -16.98 -24.46 5.31
CA GLY A 57 -17.63 -25.78 5.30
C GLY A 57 -17.20 -26.71 4.15
N VAL A 58 -16.13 -26.35 3.41
CA VAL A 58 -15.58 -27.16 2.33
C VAL A 58 -14.61 -28.19 2.90
N LYS A 59 -15.05 -29.44 3.04
CA LYS A 59 -14.18 -30.54 3.44
C LYS A 59 -13.23 -30.92 2.30
N VAL A 60 -11.94 -30.73 2.52
CA VAL A 60 -10.88 -31.09 1.55
C VAL A 60 -10.49 -32.52 1.75
N LYS A 61 -10.72 -33.39 0.74
CA LYS A 61 -10.10 -34.69 0.71
C LYS A 61 -8.62 -34.55 0.32
N PRO A 62 -7.70 -35.34 0.90
CA PRO A 62 -6.25 -35.23 0.63
C PRO A 62 -5.86 -35.39 -0.85
N THR A 63 -6.74 -35.90 -1.68
CA THR A 63 -6.48 -36.25 -3.10
C THR A 63 -7.29 -35.45 -4.11
N GLY A 64 -8.02 -34.39 -3.70
CA GLY A 64 -8.89 -33.68 -4.65
C GLY A 64 -8.97 -32.18 -4.43
N ASN A 65 -8.26 -31.41 -5.23
CA ASN A 65 -8.26 -29.94 -5.19
C ASN A 65 -9.53 -29.30 -5.80
N ARG A 66 -10.40 -30.05 -6.46
CA ARG A 66 -11.57 -29.48 -7.19
C ARG A 66 -12.56 -28.72 -6.30
N ARG A 67 -12.71 -29.11 -5.04
CA ARG A 67 -13.63 -28.44 -4.10
C ARG A 67 -13.10 -27.10 -3.58
N LEU A 68 -11.78 -26.89 -3.62
CA LEU A 68 -11.14 -25.62 -3.23
C LEU A 68 -10.97 -24.67 -4.41
N GLN A 69 -11.23 -25.11 -5.63
CA GLN A 69 -11.00 -24.33 -6.82
C GLN A 69 -11.68 -22.95 -6.79
N PRO A 70 -12.92 -22.78 -6.29
CA PRO A 70 -13.52 -21.46 -6.16
C PRO A 70 -12.75 -20.54 -5.22
N VAL A 71 -12.26 -21.05 -4.09
CA VAL A 71 -11.48 -20.26 -3.11
C VAL A 71 -10.13 -19.89 -3.70
N VAL A 72 -9.47 -20.83 -4.36
CA VAL A 72 -8.19 -20.61 -5.05
C VAL A 72 -8.35 -19.60 -6.17
N ASN A 73 -9.39 -19.71 -6.98
CA ASN A 73 -9.68 -18.76 -8.07
C ASN A 73 -9.93 -17.36 -7.51
N LYS A 74 -10.72 -17.23 -6.44
CA LYS A 74 -10.99 -15.97 -5.75
C LYS A 74 -9.70 -15.33 -5.27
N PHE A 75 -8.79 -16.12 -4.68
CA PHE A 75 -7.48 -15.65 -4.25
C PHE A 75 -6.61 -15.15 -5.41
N PHE A 76 -6.52 -15.90 -6.50
CA PHE A 76 -5.74 -15.47 -7.67
C PHE A 76 -6.34 -14.25 -8.36
N TYR A 77 -7.67 -14.14 -8.40
CA TYR A 77 -8.34 -12.94 -8.89
C TYR A 77 -7.96 -11.72 -8.05
N TRP A 78 -8.07 -11.85 -6.74
CA TRP A 78 -7.67 -10.81 -5.78
C TRP A 78 -6.21 -10.38 -5.99
N LEU A 79 -5.30 -11.34 -6.09
CA LEU A 79 -3.88 -11.07 -6.28
C LEU A 79 -3.62 -10.30 -7.57
N ARG A 80 -4.25 -10.70 -8.67
CA ARG A 80 -4.12 -10.00 -9.97
C ARG A 80 -4.72 -8.60 -9.92
N ALA A 81 -5.88 -8.45 -9.29
CA ALA A 81 -6.51 -7.15 -9.10
C ALA A 81 -5.61 -6.22 -8.29
N SER A 82 -4.97 -6.71 -7.22
CA SER A 82 -4.01 -5.93 -6.44
C SER A 82 -2.81 -5.47 -7.27
N VAL A 83 -2.23 -6.33 -8.10
CA VAL A 83 -1.12 -5.97 -8.99
C VAL A 83 -1.55 -4.88 -9.99
N LEU A 84 -2.73 -5.00 -10.59
CA LEU A 84 -3.25 -3.99 -11.51
C LEU A 84 -3.47 -2.64 -10.81
N GLU A 85 -4.05 -2.65 -9.62
CA GLU A 85 -4.23 -1.42 -8.83
C GLU A 85 -2.89 -0.83 -8.38
N THR A 86 -1.90 -1.64 -8.00
CA THR A 86 -0.56 -1.16 -7.67
C THR A 86 0.10 -0.45 -8.87
N ASN A 87 -0.07 -0.99 -10.07
CA ASN A 87 0.40 -0.31 -11.28
C ASN A 87 -0.32 1.04 -11.49
N ARG A 88 -1.64 1.11 -11.24
CA ARG A 88 -2.39 2.37 -11.30
C ARG A 88 -1.89 3.37 -10.25
N VAL A 89 -1.61 2.93 -9.03
CA VAL A 89 -0.98 3.77 -7.98
C VAL A 89 0.36 4.31 -8.47
N SER A 90 1.19 3.49 -9.10
CA SER A 90 2.48 3.93 -9.64
C SER A 90 2.33 5.01 -10.71
N TYR A 91 1.38 4.85 -11.64
CA TYR A 91 1.08 5.87 -12.66
C TYR A 91 0.51 7.15 -12.05
N TRP A 92 -0.41 7.02 -11.11
CA TRP A 92 -0.97 8.16 -10.39
C TRP A 92 0.13 8.94 -9.66
N TRP A 93 1.02 8.24 -8.97
CA TRP A 93 2.13 8.88 -8.26
C TRP A 93 3.13 9.55 -9.21
N ALA A 94 3.46 8.92 -10.32
CA ALA A 94 4.31 9.53 -11.35
C ALA A 94 3.69 10.84 -11.87
N ASN A 95 2.39 10.84 -12.17
CA ASN A 95 1.67 12.06 -12.56
C ASN A 95 1.68 13.12 -11.45
N ARG A 96 1.49 12.71 -10.21
CA ARG A 96 1.56 13.58 -9.05
C ARG A 96 2.93 14.24 -8.92
N MET A 97 4.03 13.50 -9.06
CA MET A 97 5.39 14.03 -9.02
C MET A 97 5.64 15.12 -10.08
N VAL A 98 4.98 15.02 -11.23
CA VAL A 98 5.11 16.01 -12.31
C VAL A 98 4.20 17.22 -12.10
N ALA A 99 3.01 17.02 -11.59
CA ALA A 99 1.96 18.04 -11.48
C ALA A 99 1.98 18.80 -10.14
N SER A 100 2.65 18.28 -9.11
CA SER A 100 2.65 18.86 -7.78
C SER A 100 3.35 20.21 -7.71
N GLU A 101 2.71 21.16 -7.05
CA GLU A 101 3.31 22.44 -6.68
C GLU A 101 4.29 22.34 -5.50
N HIS A 102 4.38 21.15 -4.88
CA HIS A 102 5.24 20.85 -3.74
C HIS A 102 6.30 19.79 -4.07
N PRO A 103 7.28 20.10 -4.93
CA PRO A 103 8.25 19.13 -5.43
C PRO A 103 9.12 18.53 -4.33
N LEU A 104 9.34 19.22 -3.22
CA LEU A 104 10.09 18.68 -2.08
C LEU A 104 9.30 17.58 -1.37
N GLN A 105 7.98 17.73 -1.22
CA GLN A 105 7.12 16.71 -0.63
C GLN A 105 7.20 15.40 -1.43
N GLU A 106 7.09 15.51 -2.75
CA GLU A 106 7.17 14.34 -3.64
C GLU A 106 8.55 13.66 -3.61
N LYS A 107 9.62 14.47 -3.58
CA LYS A 107 10.99 13.96 -3.47
C LYS A 107 11.25 13.27 -2.13
N MET A 108 10.70 13.81 -1.04
CA MET A 108 10.84 13.19 0.28
C MET A 108 10.02 11.92 0.39
N ALA A 109 8.81 11.88 -0.18
CA ALA A 109 8.03 10.66 -0.25
C ALA A 109 8.77 9.56 -1.04
N LEU A 110 9.35 9.91 -2.18
CA LEU A 110 10.16 9.00 -2.99
C LEU A 110 11.42 8.52 -2.23
N PHE A 111 12.09 9.42 -1.51
CA PHE A 111 13.25 9.08 -0.69
C PHE A 111 12.89 8.06 0.39
N TRP A 112 11.82 8.31 1.16
CA TRP A 112 11.39 7.41 2.23
C TRP A 112 10.89 6.08 1.70
N HIS A 113 10.14 6.07 0.60
CA HIS A 113 9.72 4.84 -0.06
C HIS A 113 10.93 3.98 -0.49
N GLY A 114 11.95 4.61 -1.06
CA GLY A 114 13.21 3.90 -1.42
C GLY A 114 14.02 3.44 -0.20
N HIS A 115 13.99 4.21 0.89
CA HIS A 115 14.72 3.90 2.13
C HIS A 115 14.09 2.71 2.88
N TYR A 116 12.78 2.67 3.03
CA TYR A 116 12.08 1.57 3.70
C TYR A 116 11.83 0.36 2.80
N ALA A 117 11.95 0.53 1.49
CA ALA A 117 12.00 -0.52 0.47
C ALA A 117 10.84 -1.53 0.50
N VAL A 118 9.67 -1.15 1.00
CA VAL A 118 8.45 -1.97 0.97
C VAL A 118 8.00 -2.11 -0.49
N ASN A 119 7.64 -3.32 -0.90
CA ASN A 119 7.27 -3.57 -2.28
C ASN A 119 6.05 -4.50 -2.44
N GLU A 120 5.46 -4.44 -3.63
CA GLU A 120 4.27 -5.20 -4.00
C GLU A 120 4.50 -6.71 -3.95
N SER A 121 5.65 -7.20 -4.37
CA SER A 121 5.92 -8.64 -4.47
C SER A 121 5.80 -9.36 -3.13
N LYS A 122 6.02 -8.66 -2.04
CA LYS A 122 5.90 -9.17 -0.67
C LYS A 122 4.56 -8.79 -0.03
N VAL A 123 4.16 -7.52 -0.09
CA VAL A 123 2.94 -7.01 0.57
C VAL A 123 1.68 -7.49 -0.15
N ARG A 124 1.66 -7.43 -1.48
CA ARG A 124 0.57 -7.89 -2.35
C ARG A 124 -0.81 -7.32 -2.00
N ASP A 125 -0.83 -6.08 -1.55
CA ASP A 125 -2.03 -5.35 -1.21
C ASP A 125 -1.81 -3.87 -1.54
N TYR A 126 -2.37 -3.42 -2.64
CA TYR A 126 -2.20 -2.05 -3.14
C TYR A 126 -2.67 -0.99 -2.15
N ARG A 127 -3.70 -1.28 -1.33
CA ARG A 127 -4.24 -0.32 -0.35
C ARG A 127 -3.23 -0.04 0.75
N LYS A 128 -2.51 -1.07 1.19
CA LYS A 128 -1.44 -0.89 2.18
C LYS A 128 -0.30 -0.08 1.60
N LEU A 129 0.10 -0.36 0.35
CA LEU A 129 1.15 0.39 -0.34
C LEU A 129 0.74 1.85 -0.59
N LEU A 130 -0.50 2.08 -1.00
CA LEU A 130 -1.04 3.43 -1.17
C LEU A 130 -1.02 4.20 0.16
N LYS A 131 -1.49 3.56 1.24
CA LYS A 131 -1.50 4.17 2.57
C LYS A 131 -0.10 4.51 3.09
N GLU A 132 0.88 3.65 2.85
CA GLU A 132 2.28 3.94 3.17
C GLU A 132 2.80 5.14 2.37
N LEU A 133 2.46 5.22 1.09
CA LEU A 133 2.83 6.36 0.26
C LEU A 133 2.19 7.66 0.75
N GLU A 134 0.91 7.63 1.11
CA GLU A 134 0.21 8.77 1.73
C GLU A 134 0.89 9.20 3.03
N LEU A 135 1.29 8.25 3.87
CA LEU A 135 2.04 8.51 5.10
C LEU A 135 3.36 9.26 4.82
N PHE A 136 4.09 8.87 3.78
CA PHE A 136 5.32 9.57 3.40
C PHE A 136 5.06 10.98 2.86
N HIS A 137 3.93 11.20 2.17
CA HIS A 137 3.53 12.54 1.75
C HIS A 137 3.19 13.44 2.94
N GLU A 138 2.50 12.88 3.94
CA GLU A 138 2.08 13.65 5.11
C GLU A 138 3.24 13.96 6.06
N MET A 139 4.09 12.97 6.31
CA MET A 139 5.09 13.02 7.38
C MET A 139 6.53 13.12 6.90
N GLY A 140 6.79 12.94 5.60
CA GLY A 140 8.15 12.80 5.07
C GLY A 140 9.06 14.01 5.21
N THR A 141 8.49 15.21 5.39
CA THR A 141 9.22 16.45 5.67
C THR A 141 9.13 16.90 7.13
N GLY A 142 8.45 16.09 7.96
CA GLY A 142 8.18 16.41 9.36
C GLY A 142 9.24 15.89 10.33
N ASN A 143 8.80 15.58 11.54
CA ASN A 143 9.67 15.05 12.59
C ASN A 143 10.05 13.60 12.31
N PHE A 144 11.35 13.31 12.27
CA PHE A 144 11.86 11.97 11.95
C PHE A 144 11.43 10.90 12.96
N ARG A 145 11.39 11.23 14.25
CA ARG A 145 10.93 10.26 15.28
C ARG A 145 9.48 9.86 15.06
N ASP A 146 8.63 10.84 14.75
CA ASP A 146 7.21 10.59 14.55
C ASP A 146 6.99 9.78 13.28
N LEU A 147 7.72 10.07 12.21
CA LEU A 147 7.75 9.26 10.98
C LEU A 147 8.17 7.81 11.28
N MET A 148 9.25 7.60 12.05
CA MET A 148 9.72 6.26 12.42
C MET A 148 8.65 5.47 13.17
N VAL A 149 7.97 6.11 14.13
CA VAL A 149 6.88 5.47 14.89
C VAL A 149 5.70 5.13 13.98
N ALA A 150 5.37 6.02 13.06
CA ALA A 150 4.27 5.80 12.11
C ALA A 150 4.59 4.64 11.14
N VAL A 151 5.79 4.60 10.57
CA VAL A 151 6.25 3.50 9.70
C VAL A 151 6.30 2.16 10.43
N ALA A 152 6.76 2.15 11.69
CA ALA A 152 6.77 0.92 12.49
C ALA A 152 5.37 0.35 12.76
N ARG A 153 4.32 1.15 12.62
CA ARG A 153 2.91 0.76 12.76
C ARG A 153 2.18 0.61 11.45
N ASP A 154 2.86 0.94 10.34
CA ASP A 154 2.23 0.89 9.03
C ASP A 154 1.90 -0.55 8.60
N PRO A 155 0.68 -0.81 8.08
CA PRO A 155 0.27 -2.14 7.66
C PRO A 155 1.10 -2.74 6.52
N ALA A 156 1.67 -1.92 5.63
CA ALA A 156 2.54 -2.40 4.56
C ALA A 156 3.88 -2.87 5.15
N MET A 157 4.49 -2.08 6.02
CA MET A 157 5.73 -2.42 6.72
C MET A 157 5.56 -3.68 7.59
N LEU A 158 4.48 -3.76 8.38
CA LEU A 158 4.19 -4.94 9.19
C LEU A 158 4.01 -6.21 8.34
N SER A 159 3.37 -6.08 7.18
CA SER A 159 3.21 -7.19 6.23
C SER A 159 4.55 -7.55 5.56
N PHE A 160 5.37 -6.56 5.25
CA PHE A 160 6.68 -6.74 4.62
C PHE A 160 7.65 -7.48 5.55
N LEU A 161 7.63 -7.17 6.84
CA LEU A 161 8.47 -7.79 7.87
C LEU A 161 7.89 -9.08 8.47
N ASP A 162 6.76 -9.57 7.96
CA ASP A 162 6.04 -10.72 8.50
C ASP A 162 5.66 -10.57 10.00
N ALA A 163 5.51 -9.34 10.48
CA ALA A 163 5.26 -9.03 11.89
C ALA A 163 3.93 -9.62 12.42
N GLY A 164 2.99 -9.93 11.53
CA GLY A 164 1.73 -10.58 11.87
C GLY A 164 1.85 -12.03 12.40
N VAL A 165 3.02 -12.66 12.25
CA VAL A 165 3.31 -13.99 12.78
C VAL A 165 4.15 -13.98 14.06
N ASN A 166 4.56 -12.79 14.50
CA ASN A 166 5.26 -12.63 15.78
C ASN A 166 4.25 -12.79 16.92
N ILE A 167 4.15 -13.99 17.44
CA ILE A 167 3.34 -14.31 18.63
C ILE A 167 4.28 -14.32 19.83
N LYS A 168 3.85 -13.64 20.91
CA LYS A 168 4.51 -13.79 22.21
C LYS A 168 4.22 -15.14 22.79
#